data_3a6605c1a63ac0958292869d6284add5
#
_entry.id   3a6605c1a63ac0958292869d6284add5
#
_cell.length_a   1.000
_cell.length_b   1.000
_cell.length_c   1.000
_cell.angle_alpha   90.00
_cell.angle_beta   90.00
_cell.angle_gamma   90.00
#
_symmetry.space_group_name_H-M   'P 1'
#
loop_
_entity.id
_entity.type
_entity.pdbx_description
1 polymer ?
#
loop_
_entity_poly.entity_id
_entity_poly.type
_entity_poly.pdbx_seq_one_letter_code
_entity_poly.pdbx_strand_id
1 'polypeptide(L)'
;MNIIQFKYAIEVERTGSISQAAENLYMAQPNISKAIRELEEGLGFPVFERTSRGVVPTRRGVEFLKLARGVLLQVEQMEALRDDQSGNVQRLSLSMPRGSYIADGVARFIEALDAQTDMRLSIKETNSVQTVNNVLSGRFRLGIIRYRVQHEAHFLDFLDEKELTFEQVWEYDYEVLLSRAHPLANEDPLDPVRLEDYIELTHGDKTVPHLASLPKTAHRPGDCENRRILIYERADQFEILSRIPTTYMWTSPEPRRILDQWGLVQKKCASNRRYRDVLIYPRRYNLTEYDRLFIDKLFDARNDIAFGDRRGAR
;
A
#
# COMPACT_ATOMS: atom_id res chain seq x y z
N MET A 1 -1.96 -6.60 -33.08
CA MET A 1 -1.98 -6.61 -31.59
C MET A 1 -0.59 -6.98 -31.07
N ASN A 2 0.02 -6.16 -30.21
CA ASN A 2 1.33 -6.42 -29.62
C ASN A 2 1.41 -5.95 -28.14
N ILE A 3 2.44 -6.41 -27.44
CA ILE A 3 2.62 -6.16 -25.99
C ILE A 3 2.76 -4.67 -25.66
N ILE A 4 3.37 -3.89 -26.55
CA ILE A 4 3.55 -2.44 -26.35
C ILE A 4 2.19 -1.74 -26.37
N GLN A 5 1.29 -2.15 -27.26
CA GLN A 5 -0.08 -1.61 -27.30
C GLN A 5 -0.85 -1.90 -26.01
N PHE A 6 -0.58 -3.03 -25.33
CA PHE A 6 -1.18 -3.34 -24.03
C PHE A 6 -0.71 -2.37 -22.94
N LYS A 7 0.61 -2.08 -22.90
CA LYS A 7 1.17 -1.08 -21.97
C LYS A 7 0.53 0.29 -22.18
N TYR A 8 0.36 0.70 -23.44
CA TYR A 8 -0.29 1.97 -23.77
C TYR A 8 -1.76 2.01 -23.35
N ALA A 9 -2.51 0.95 -23.64
CA ALA A 9 -3.92 0.87 -23.25
C ALA A 9 -4.11 0.93 -21.74
N ILE A 10 -3.29 0.22 -20.98
CA ILE A 10 -3.35 0.25 -19.51
C ILE A 10 -3.01 1.65 -18.96
N GLU A 11 -2.05 2.36 -19.57
CA GLU A 11 -1.71 3.71 -19.14
C GLU A 11 -2.82 4.72 -19.50
N VAL A 12 -3.48 4.57 -20.65
CA VAL A 12 -4.65 5.38 -21.02
C VAL A 12 -5.81 5.15 -20.06
N GLU A 13 -6.10 3.90 -19.69
CA GLU A 13 -7.11 3.59 -18.66
C GLU A 13 -6.78 4.27 -17.33
N ARG A 14 -5.54 4.19 -16.90
CA ARG A 14 -5.07 4.74 -15.62
C ARG A 14 -5.21 6.25 -15.54
N THR A 15 -4.92 6.94 -16.62
CA THR A 15 -4.93 8.42 -16.68
C THR A 15 -6.28 9.00 -17.05
N GLY A 16 -7.14 8.21 -17.70
CA GLY A 16 -8.36 8.70 -18.32
C GLY A 16 -8.09 9.69 -19.47
N SER A 17 -6.84 9.79 -19.97
CA SER A 17 -6.39 10.77 -20.95
C SER A 17 -5.26 10.24 -21.82
N ILE A 18 -5.43 10.28 -23.12
CA ILE A 18 -4.38 9.89 -24.08
C ILE A 18 -3.17 10.84 -23.99
N SER A 19 -3.40 12.13 -23.77
CA SER A 19 -2.33 13.12 -23.65
C SER A 19 -1.49 12.86 -22.38
N GLN A 20 -2.14 12.65 -21.24
CA GLN A 20 -1.45 12.36 -19.99
C GLN A 20 -0.72 11.00 -20.04
N ALA A 21 -1.33 9.99 -20.68
CA ALA A 21 -0.67 8.72 -20.91
C ALA A 21 0.61 8.87 -21.75
N ALA A 22 0.56 9.74 -22.77
CA ALA A 22 1.72 10.02 -23.63
C ALA A 22 2.85 10.71 -22.84
N GLU A 23 2.53 11.71 -22.02
CA GLU A 23 3.50 12.37 -21.15
C GLU A 23 4.16 11.36 -20.19
N ASN A 24 3.37 10.53 -19.52
CA ASN A 24 3.87 9.54 -18.58
C ASN A 24 4.76 8.47 -19.24
N LEU A 25 4.54 8.20 -20.52
CA LEU A 25 5.31 7.22 -21.31
C LEU A 25 6.46 7.86 -22.09
N TYR A 26 6.66 9.17 -21.96
CA TYR A 26 7.63 9.95 -22.75
C TYR A 26 7.46 9.77 -24.25
N MET A 27 6.20 9.75 -24.72
CA MET A 27 5.83 9.52 -26.11
C MET A 27 5.03 10.71 -26.67
N ALA A 28 5.07 10.88 -27.99
CA ALA A 28 4.18 11.83 -28.63
C ALA A 28 2.73 11.31 -28.62
N GLN A 29 1.78 12.17 -28.25
CA GLN A 29 0.34 11.83 -28.17
C GLN A 29 -0.21 11.18 -29.46
N PRO A 30 0.15 11.61 -30.71
CA PRO A 30 -0.29 10.94 -31.91
C PRO A 30 0.10 9.46 -32.01
N ASN A 31 1.26 9.09 -31.45
CA ASN A 31 1.74 7.71 -31.47
C ASN A 31 0.88 6.82 -30.55
N ILE A 32 0.55 7.28 -29.35
CA ILE A 32 -0.36 6.55 -28.46
C ILE A 32 -1.74 6.43 -29.08
N SER A 33 -2.29 7.53 -29.62
CA SER A 33 -3.60 7.53 -30.29
C SER A 33 -3.66 6.57 -31.45
N LYS A 34 -2.60 6.51 -32.27
CA LYS A 34 -2.47 5.58 -33.40
C LYS A 34 -2.40 4.13 -32.89
N ALA A 35 -1.57 3.86 -31.89
CA ALA A 35 -1.41 2.52 -31.33
C ALA A 35 -2.71 1.96 -30.71
N ILE A 36 -3.51 2.81 -30.04
CA ILE A 36 -4.82 2.42 -29.51
C ILE A 36 -5.78 2.11 -30.64
N ARG A 37 -5.82 2.93 -31.69
CA ARG A 37 -6.68 2.67 -32.86
C ARG A 37 -6.33 1.35 -33.53
N GLU A 38 -5.06 1.10 -33.83
CA GLU A 38 -4.58 -0.16 -34.40
C GLU A 38 -4.92 -1.37 -33.54
N LEU A 39 -4.87 -1.20 -32.22
CA LEU A 39 -5.28 -2.22 -31.26
C LEU A 39 -6.78 -2.53 -31.37
N GLU A 40 -7.63 -1.50 -31.38
CA GLU A 40 -9.09 -1.62 -31.51
C GLU A 40 -9.51 -2.21 -32.86
N GLU A 41 -8.85 -1.80 -33.92
CA GLU A 41 -9.04 -2.39 -35.27
C GLU A 41 -8.69 -3.90 -35.26
N GLY A 42 -7.58 -4.27 -34.65
CA GLY A 42 -7.17 -5.67 -34.50
C GLY A 42 -8.07 -6.51 -33.61
N LEU A 43 -8.79 -5.90 -32.67
CA LEU A 43 -9.75 -6.54 -31.81
C LEU A 43 -11.16 -6.61 -32.40
N GLY A 44 -11.47 -5.74 -33.36
CA GLY A 44 -12.81 -5.61 -33.94
C GLY A 44 -13.84 -4.94 -33.03
N PHE A 45 -13.40 -4.28 -31.95
CA PHE A 45 -14.26 -3.49 -31.07
C PHE A 45 -13.47 -2.38 -30.34
N PRO A 46 -14.14 -1.27 -29.96
CA PRO A 46 -13.49 -0.21 -29.21
C PRO A 46 -13.17 -0.64 -27.78
N VAL A 47 -11.94 -0.38 -27.35
CA VAL A 47 -11.49 -0.56 -25.97
C VAL A 47 -11.89 0.64 -25.12
N PHE A 48 -11.89 1.84 -25.74
CA PHE A 48 -12.20 3.09 -25.07
C PHE A 48 -13.32 3.86 -25.77
N GLU A 49 -14.03 4.65 -25.00
CA GLU A 49 -14.96 5.67 -25.47
C GLU A 49 -14.60 7.04 -24.92
N ARG A 50 -14.91 8.09 -25.69
CA ARG A 50 -14.69 9.47 -25.26
C ARG A 50 -15.94 10.00 -24.58
N THR A 51 -15.78 10.56 -23.40
CA THR A 51 -16.85 11.20 -22.64
C THR A 51 -16.48 12.65 -22.33
N SER A 52 -17.41 13.41 -21.79
CA SER A 52 -17.14 14.77 -21.30
C SER A 52 -16.14 14.80 -20.11
N ARG A 53 -15.87 13.65 -19.50
CA ARG A 53 -14.94 13.48 -18.37
C ARG A 53 -13.59 12.88 -18.79
N GLY A 54 -13.35 12.69 -20.10
CA GLY A 54 -12.13 12.09 -20.62
C GLY A 54 -12.37 10.77 -21.36
N VAL A 55 -11.37 9.91 -21.35
CA VAL A 55 -11.38 8.60 -22.01
C VAL A 55 -11.67 7.52 -20.96
N VAL A 56 -12.72 6.72 -21.18
CA VAL A 56 -13.13 5.65 -20.28
C VAL A 56 -13.18 4.31 -21.01
N PRO A 57 -12.89 3.18 -20.35
CA PRO A 57 -13.02 1.87 -20.99
C PRO A 57 -14.48 1.54 -21.30
N THR A 58 -14.74 0.93 -22.47
CA THR A 58 -16.01 0.28 -22.78
C THR A 58 -16.19 -0.98 -21.93
N ARG A 59 -17.39 -1.55 -21.89
CA ARG A 59 -17.63 -2.83 -21.20
C ARG A 59 -16.66 -3.93 -21.68
N ARG A 60 -16.49 -4.08 -22.99
CA ARG A 60 -15.53 -5.04 -23.57
C ARG A 60 -14.09 -4.60 -23.32
N GLY A 61 -13.83 -3.29 -23.27
CA GLY A 61 -12.54 -2.72 -22.94
C GLY A 61 -12.07 -3.10 -21.53
N VAL A 62 -12.96 -3.09 -20.54
CA VAL A 62 -12.62 -3.55 -19.16
C VAL A 62 -12.16 -5.00 -19.15
N GLU A 63 -12.87 -5.88 -19.85
CA GLU A 63 -12.51 -7.31 -19.96
C GLU A 63 -11.16 -7.48 -20.68
N PHE A 64 -10.96 -6.78 -21.78
CA PHE A 64 -9.69 -6.77 -22.51
C PHE A 64 -8.53 -6.28 -21.62
N LEU A 65 -8.68 -5.16 -20.94
CA LEU A 65 -7.63 -4.58 -20.08
C LEU A 65 -7.26 -5.50 -18.92
N LYS A 66 -8.24 -6.23 -18.36
CA LYS A 66 -7.98 -7.30 -17.36
C LYS A 66 -7.05 -8.38 -17.95
N LEU A 67 -7.35 -8.87 -19.16
CA LEU A 67 -6.54 -9.89 -19.83
C LEU A 67 -5.16 -9.35 -20.23
N ALA A 68 -5.09 -8.13 -20.74
CA ALA A 68 -3.83 -7.47 -21.14
C ALA A 68 -2.87 -7.34 -19.94
N ARG A 69 -3.37 -7.00 -18.74
CA ARG A 69 -2.56 -6.99 -17.51
C ARG A 69 -2.01 -8.38 -17.18
N GLY A 70 -2.82 -9.41 -17.31
CA GLY A 70 -2.37 -10.79 -17.10
C GLY A 70 -1.24 -11.20 -18.06
N VAL A 71 -1.34 -10.81 -19.33
CA VAL A 71 -0.28 -11.07 -20.32
C VAL A 71 1.01 -10.33 -19.97
N LEU A 72 0.92 -9.04 -19.60
CA LEU A 72 2.10 -8.26 -19.21
C LEU A 72 2.80 -8.86 -17.99
N LEU A 73 2.05 -9.32 -17.00
CA LEU A 73 2.60 -10.00 -15.84
C LEU A 73 3.34 -11.28 -16.24
N GLN A 74 2.79 -12.08 -17.16
CA GLN A 74 3.46 -13.28 -17.68
C GLN A 74 4.74 -12.96 -18.46
N VAL A 75 4.73 -11.89 -19.27
CA VAL A 75 5.92 -11.43 -19.98
C VAL A 75 7.02 -11.02 -19.00
N GLU A 76 6.67 -10.29 -17.93
CA GLU A 76 7.62 -9.93 -16.88
C GLU A 76 8.18 -11.17 -16.17
N GLN A 77 7.36 -12.19 -15.95
CA GLN A 77 7.82 -13.48 -15.41
C GLN A 77 8.79 -14.19 -16.36
N MET A 78 8.52 -14.16 -17.68
CA MET A 78 9.45 -14.71 -18.69
C MET A 78 10.76 -13.93 -18.75
N GLU A 79 10.71 -12.60 -18.67
CA GLU A 79 11.90 -11.76 -18.58
C GLU A 79 12.70 -12.05 -17.31
N ALA A 80 12.02 -12.30 -16.19
CA ALA A 80 12.66 -12.71 -14.94
C ALA A 80 13.39 -14.06 -15.08
N LEU A 81 12.82 -15.06 -15.77
CA LEU A 81 13.50 -16.35 -16.04
C LEU A 81 14.78 -16.18 -16.86
N ARG A 82 14.81 -15.22 -17.76
CA ARG A 82 16.02 -14.91 -18.53
C ARG A 82 17.12 -14.31 -17.65
N ASP A 83 16.72 -13.47 -16.70
CA ASP A 83 17.62 -12.81 -15.74
C ASP A 83 18.05 -13.80 -14.63
N ASP A 84 17.19 -14.77 -14.23
CA ASP A 84 17.55 -15.86 -13.31
C ASP A 84 18.66 -16.79 -13.87
N GLN A 85 18.67 -17.01 -15.19
CA GLN A 85 19.76 -17.76 -15.82
C GLN A 85 21.11 -17.01 -15.83
N SER A 86 21.08 -15.69 -15.70
CA SER A 86 22.28 -14.87 -15.57
C SER A 86 22.69 -14.59 -14.12
N GLY A 87 21.88 -14.98 -13.12
CA GLY A 87 22.16 -14.83 -11.69
C GLY A 87 22.32 -13.37 -11.22
N ASN A 88 21.91 -12.40 -12.02
CA ASN A 88 22.52 -11.07 -11.97
C ASN A 88 21.64 -9.91 -11.53
N VAL A 89 20.35 -10.06 -11.16
CA VAL A 89 19.55 -8.91 -10.72
C VAL A 89 18.59 -9.27 -9.60
N GLN A 90 18.82 -8.74 -8.45
CA GLN A 90 17.94 -8.84 -7.28
C GLN A 90 16.74 -7.89 -7.44
N ARG A 91 15.51 -8.37 -7.31
CA ARG A 91 14.30 -7.58 -7.62
C ARG A 91 13.26 -7.66 -6.53
N LEU A 92 12.68 -6.51 -6.18
CA LEU A 92 11.45 -6.42 -5.38
C LEU A 92 10.58 -5.29 -5.92
N SER A 93 9.28 -5.53 -6.01
CA SER A 93 8.30 -4.51 -6.40
C SER A 93 7.13 -4.57 -5.42
N LEU A 94 7.10 -3.64 -4.46
CA LEU A 94 6.22 -3.62 -3.30
C LEU A 94 5.44 -2.31 -3.18
N SER A 95 4.11 -2.39 -3.08
CA SER A 95 3.24 -1.30 -2.65
C SER A 95 2.69 -1.61 -1.26
N MET A 96 2.81 -0.69 -0.30
CA MET A 96 2.51 -0.96 1.10
C MET A 96 1.86 0.23 1.81
N PRO A 97 1.12 0.00 2.93
CA PRO A 97 0.65 1.07 3.78
C PRO A 97 1.80 1.65 4.61
N ARG A 98 1.60 2.84 5.13
CA ARG A 98 2.53 3.45 6.08
C ARG A 98 2.56 2.63 7.37
N GLY A 99 3.70 2.02 7.66
CA GLY A 99 3.89 1.16 8.84
C GLY A 99 5.36 0.90 9.11
N SER A 100 5.82 1.25 10.32
CA SER A 100 7.24 1.20 10.64
C SER A 100 7.79 -0.22 10.66
N TYR A 101 7.00 -1.22 11.06
CA TYR A 101 7.43 -2.61 11.03
C TYR A 101 7.61 -3.12 9.58
N ILE A 102 6.76 -2.63 8.63
CA ILE A 102 6.89 -3.00 7.22
C ILE A 102 8.17 -2.37 6.65
N ALA A 103 8.42 -1.10 6.99
CA ALA A 103 9.66 -0.42 6.58
C ALA A 103 10.91 -1.08 7.20
N ASP A 104 10.82 -1.58 8.43
CA ASP A 104 11.88 -2.37 9.06
C ASP A 104 12.11 -3.70 8.33
N GLY A 105 11.03 -4.39 7.94
CA GLY A 105 11.10 -5.58 7.10
C GLY A 105 11.77 -5.33 5.74
N VAL A 106 11.47 -4.19 5.11
CA VAL A 106 12.14 -3.75 3.87
C VAL A 106 13.64 -3.50 4.12
N ALA A 107 14.00 -2.83 5.21
CA ALA A 107 15.40 -2.57 5.54
C ALA A 107 16.17 -3.88 5.75
N ARG A 108 15.63 -4.81 6.54
CA ARG A 108 16.22 -6.15 6.75
C ARG A 108 16.33 -6.97 5.46
N PHE A 109 15.36 -6.82 4.57
CA PHE A 109 15.44 -7.45 3.25
C PHE A 109 16.63 -6.89 2.46
N ILE A 110 16.79 -5.56 2.40
CA ILE A 110 17.89 -4.92 1.69
C ILE A 110 19.24 -5.29 2.31
N GLU A 111 19.34 -5.38 3.63
CA GLU A 111 20.55 -5.82 4.34
C GLU A 111 20.93 -7.29 4.01
N ALA A 112 19.96 -8.13 3.66
CA ALA A 112 20.19 -9.52 3.31
C ALA A 112 20.57 -9.73 1.83
N LEU A 113 20.50 -8.67 1.00
CA LEU A 113 20.89 -8.73 -0.41
C LEU A 113 22.41 -8.63 -0.58
N ASP A 114 22.89 -9.22 -1.68
CA ASP A 114 24.28 -9.05 -2.07
C ASP A 114 24.51 -7.68 -2.70
N ALA A 115 25.29 -6.83 -2.02
CA ALA A 115 25.59 -5.47 -2.47
C ALA A 115 26.45 -5.39 -3.76
N GLN A 116 27.05 -6.50 -4.20
CA GLN A 116 27.85 -6.58 -5.42
C GLN A 116 27.02 -6.97 -6.64
N THR A 117 25.82 -7.45 -6.42
CA THR A 117 24.89 -7.90 -7.49
C THR A 117 23.93 -6.76 -7.85
N ASP A 118 23.64 -6.61 -9.13
CA ASP A 118 22.68 -5.62 -9.61
C ASP A 118 21.34 -5.76 -8.89
N MET A 119 20.73 -4.63 -8.50
CA MET A 119 19.44 -4.64 -7.83
C MET A 119 18.46 -3.63 -8.43
N ARG A 120 17.18 -4.02 -8.50
CA ARG A 120 16.06 -3.17 -8.95
C ARG A 120 14.91 -3.27 -7.96
N LEU A 121 14.89 -2.36 -7.00
CA LEU A 121 13.88 -2.32 -5.96
C LEU A 121 12.92 -1.15 -6.20
N SER A 122 11.63 -1.43 -6.19
CA SER A 122 10.56 -0.43 -6.29
C SER A 122 9.64 -0.56 -5.08
N ILE A 123 9.68 0.42 -4.19
CA ILE A 123 8.92 0.42 -2.95
C ILE A 123 8.07 1.69 -2.91
N LYS A 124 6.77 1.54 -2.67
CA LYS A 124 5.82 2.65 -2.62
C LYS A 124 4.94 2.57 -1.39
N GLU A 125 5.04 3.57 -0.53
CA GLU A 125 4.05 3.77 0.54
C GLU A 125 2.80 4.48 -0.01
N THR A 126 1.63 3.93 0.30
CA THR A 126 0.34 4.51 -0.11
C THR A 126 -0.81 3.89 0.70
N ASN A 127 -2.06 4.23 0.39
CA ASN A 127 -3.23 3.62 1.01
C ASN A 127 -3.60 2.26 0.38
N SER A 128 -4.43 1.48 1.07
CA SER A 128 -4.82 0.13 0.64
C SER A 128 -5.50 0.07 -0.71
N VAL A 129 -6.31 1.09 -1.05
CA VAL A 129 -6.97 1.23 -2.36
C VAL A 129 -5.97 1.30 -3.48
N GLN A 130 -5.05 2.25 -3.32
CA GLN A 130 -4.03 2.50 -4.33
C GLN A 130 -3.09 1.29 -4.43
N THR A 131 -2.83 0.59 -3.31
CA THR A 131 -2.06 -0.65 -3.31
C THR A 131 -2.74 -1.74 -4.13
N VAL A 132 -4.05 -1.99 -3.94
CA VAL A 132 -4.79 -2.93 -4.78
C VAL A 132 -4.72 -2.53 -6.26
N ASN A 133 -4.95 -1.26 -6.58
CA ASN A 133 -4.86 -0.77 -7.95
C ASN A 133 -3.44 -0.92 -8.54
N ASN A 134 -2.40 -0.70 -7.75
CA ASN A 134 -1.02 -0.87 -8.15
C ASN A 134 -0.72 -2.35 -8.51
N VAL A 135 -1.22 -3.30 -7.71
CA VAL A 135 -1.06 -4.73 -7.97
C VAL A 135 -1.88 -5.17 -9.19
N LEU A 136 -3.15 -4.77 -9.26
CA LEU A 136 -4.03 -5.10 -10.39
C LEU A 136 -3.54 -4.54 -11.73
N SER A 137 -2.90 -3.39 -11.73
CA SER A 137 -2.31 -2.79 -12.93
C SER A 137 -0.97 -3.41 -13.34
N GLY A 138 -0.42 -4.36 -12.55
CA GLY A 138 0.90 -4.94 -12.79
C GLY A 138 2.07 -3.99 -12.50
N ARG A 139 1.80 -2.79 -11.97
CA ARG A 139 2.85 -1.81 -11.62
C ARG A 139 3.70 -2.29 -10.42
N PHE A 140 3.09 -3.02 -9.51
CA PHE A 140 3.74 -3.66 -8.38
C PHE A 140 3.30 -5.11 -8.32
N ARG A 141 4.23 -6.00 -7.97
CA ARG A 141 3.97 -7.46 -7.89
C ARG A 141 3.36 -7.85 -6.57
N LEU A 142 3.89 -7.28 -5.49
CA LEU A 142 3.41 -7.47 -4.14
C LEU A 142 2.70 -6.22 -3.63
N GLY A 143 1.68 -6.42 -2.84
CA GLY A 143 1.00 -5.38 -2.09
C GLY A 143 0.80 -5.78 -0.64
N ILE A 144 0.89 -4.82 0.28
CA ILE A 144 0.38 -4.99 1.63
C ILE A 144 -0.78 -4.02 1.79
N ILE A 145 -1.94 -4.51 2.20
CA ILE A 145 -3.12 -3.69 2.48
C ILE A 145 -3.46 -3.76 3.96
N ARG A 146 -4.06 -2.68 4.47
CA ARG A 146 -4.52 -2.55 5.84
C ARG A 146 -5.99 -2.23 5.87
N TYR A 147 -6.76 -3.00 6.65
CA TYR A 147 -8.18 -2.74 6.88
C TYR A 147 -8.57 -3.00 8.33
N ARG A 148 -9.70 -2.43 8.73
CA ARG A 148 -10.31 -2.75 10.04
C ARG A 148 -10.93 -4.14 9.99
N VAL A 149 -10.71 -4.97 11.00
CA VAL A 149 -11.22 -6.35 11.08
C VAL A 149 -12.74 -6.41 10.94
N GLN A 150 -13.45 -5.40 11.43
CA GLN A 150 -14.92 -5.31 11.26
C GLN A 150 -15.39 -5.27 9.80
N HIS A 151 -14.52 -4.99 8.84
CA HIS A 151 -14.80 -4.93 7.40
C HIS A 151 -14.17 -6.08 6.62
N GLU A 152 -13.65 -7.09 7.31
CA GLU A 152 -12.88 -8.19 6.71
C GLU A 152 -13.64 -8.91 5.60
N ALA A 153 -14.87 -9.36 5.87
CA ALA A 153 -15.66 -10.11 4.88
C ALA A 153 -15.73 -9.36 3.53
N HIS A 154 -16.01 -8.04 3.60
CA HIS A 154 -16.08 -7.20 2.41
C HIS A 154 -14.74 -7.14 1.65
N PHE A 155 -13.61 -7.07 2.37
CA PHE A 155 -12.29 -7.04 1.73
C PHE A 155 -11.92 -8.38 1.12
N LEU A 156 -12.23 -9.49 1.78
CA LEU A 156 -11.94 -10.83 1.28
C LEU A 156 -12.74 -11.12 0.01
N ASP A 157 -14.04 -10.82 -0.01
CA ASP A 157 -14.88 -10.95 -1.19
C ASP A 157 -14.35 -10.11 -2.35
N PHE A 158 -13.94 -8.86 -2.08
CA PHE A 158 -13.37 -7.98 -3.08
C PHE A 158 -12.05 -8.51 -3.64
N LEU A 159 -11.14 -9.02 -2.80
CA LEU A 159 -9.87 -9.60 -3.25
C LEU A 159 -10.08 -10.85 -4.10
N ASP A 160 -11.04 -11.70 -3.72
CA ASP A 160 -11.39 -12.91 -4.47
C ASP A 160 -11.97 -12.56 -5.84
N GLU A 161 -12.93 -11.61 -5.90
CA GLU A 161 -13.48 -11.09 -7.17
C GLU A 161 -12.38 -10.56 -8.12
N LYS A 162 -11.33 -9.96 -7.56
CA LYS A 162 -10.20 -9.43 -8.33
C LYS A 162 -9.11 -10.46 -8.63
N GLU A 163 -9.33 -11.73 -8.31
CA GLU A 163 -8.35 -12.82 -8.52
C GLU A 163 -7.00 -12.54 -7.85
N LEU A 164 -7.02 -11.96 -6.66
CA LEU A 164 -5.84 -11.76 -5.83
C LEU A 164 -5.72 -12.89 -4.80
N THR A 165 -4.52 -13.40 -4.63
CA THR A 165 -4.16 -14.22 -3.47
C THR A 165 -3.86 -13.28 -2.31
N PHE A 166 -4.21 -13.71 -1.10
CA PHE A 166 -3.94 -12.95 0.11
C PHE A 166 -3.44 -13.85 1.24
N GLU A 167 -2.52 -13.32 2.03
CA GLU A 167 -1.95 -13.98 3.20
C GLU A 167 -1.94 -13.02 4.38
N GLN A 168 -2.40 -13.46 5.55
CA GLN A 168 -2.41 -12.61 6.74
C GLN A 168 -0.98 -12.36 7.22
N VAL A 169 -0.60 -11.09 7.31
CA VAL A 169 0.69 -10.66 7.87
C VAL A 169 0.59 -10.44 9.37
N TRP A 170 -0.33 -9.59 9.81
CA TRP A 170 -0.47 -9.26 11.22
C TRP A 170 -1.89 -8.76 11.54
N GLU A 171 -2.34 -9.05 12.76
CA GLU A 171 -3.54 -8.48 13.36
C GLU A 171 -3.17 -7.83 14.70
N TYR A 172 -3.60 -6.60 14.90
CA TYR A 172 -3.23 -5.79 16.06
C TYR A 172 -4.27 -4.70 16.33
N ASP A 173 -4.27 -4.20 17.54
CA ASP A 173 -4.99 -3.00 17.91
C ASP A 173 -4.13 -1.77 17.62
N TYR A 174 -4.73 -0.68 17.12
CA TYR A 174 -4.05 0.59 17.06
C TYR A 174 -3.79 1.11 18.45
N GLU A 175 -2.61 1.69 18.64
CA GLU A 175 -2.17 2.34 19.83
C GLU A 175 -2.00 3.84 19.61
N VAL A 176 -1.99 4.61 20.66
CA VAL A 176 -1.80 6.07 20.61
C VAL A 176 -0.31 6.37 20.70
N LEU A 177 0.22 6.97 19.63
CA LEU A 177 1.60 7.45 19.56
C LEU A 177 1.63 8.93 19.93
N LEU A 178 2.50 9.30 20.87
CA LEU A 178 2.63 10.67 21.36
C LEU A 178 4.06 10.95 21.88
N SER A 179 4.40 12.21 22.05
CA SER A 179 5.68 12.61 22.66
C SER A 179 5.81 12.09 24.09
N ARG A 180 7.01 11.75 24.53
CA ARG A 180 7.29 11.52 25.97
C ARG A 180 6.99 12.74 26.85
N ALA A 181 7.00 13.94 26.24
CA ALA A 181 6.63 15.19 26.91
C ALA A 181 5.13 15.50 26.87
N HIS A 182 4.30 14.64 26.24
CA HIS A 182 2.85 14.82 26.17
C HIS A 182 2.24 14.70 27.58
N PRO A 183 1.25 15.55 27.96
CA PRO A 183 0.61 15.47 29.28
C PRO A 183 0.05 14.10 29.64
N LEU A 184 -0.38 13.31 28.66
CA LEU A 184 -0.91 11.96 28.84
C LEU A 184 0.15 10.85 28.73
N ALA A 185 1.44 11.17 28.58
CA ALA A 185 2.49 10.18 28.34
C ALA A 185 2.65 9.15 29.47
N ASN A 186 2.30 9.50 30.69
CA ASN A 186 2.42 8.65 31.87
C ASN A 186 1.13 7.91 32.22
N GLU A 187 0.04 8.10 31.47
CA GLU A 187 -1.22 7.39 31.73
C GLU A 187 -1.16 5.97 31.19
N ASP A 188 -1.66 5.00 31.98
CA ASP A 188 -1.75 3.58 31.58
C ASP A 188 -2.84 2.88 32.41
N PRO A 189 -3.95 2.45 31.79
CA PRO A 189 -4.32 2.64 30.38
C PRO A 189 -4.73 4.09 30.09
N LEU A 190 -4.56 4.49 28.83
CA LEU A 190 -4.99 5.81 28.34
C LEU A 190 -6.50 5.82 28.10
N ASP A 191 -7.19 6.80 28.70
CA ASP A 191 -8.61 7.04 28.43
C ASP A 191 -8.78 7.78 27.08
N PRO A 192 -9.50 7.20 26.10
CA PRO A 192 -9.70 7.84 24.80
C PRO A 192 -10.45 9.18 24.86
N VAL A 193 -11.30 9.41 25.87
CA VAL A 193 -12.03 10.69 26.03
C VAL A 193 -11.06 11.84 26.26
N ARG A 194 -9.97 11.61 26.96
CA ARG A 194 -8.96 12.65 27.23
C ARG A 194 -8.21 13.12 25.98
N LEU A 195 -8.22 12.33 24.90
CA LEU A 195 -7.60 12.72 23.63
C LEU A 195 -8.37 13.86 22.92
N GLU A 196 -9.63 14.07 23.26
CA GLU A 196 -10.47 15.11 22.65
C GLU A 196 -9.97 16.54 22.93
N ASP A 197 -9.17 16.72 23.99
CA ASP A 197 -8.54 18.01 24.31
C ASP A 197 -7.29 18.31 23.47
N TYR A 198 -6.77 17.32 22.72
CA TYR A 198 -5.52 17.39 21.99
C TYR A 198 -5.72 17.37 20.48
N ILE A 199 -4.64 17.49 19.72
CA ILE A 199 -4.68 17.59 18.26
C ILE A 199 -4.37 16.20 17.66
N GLU A 200 -5.33 15.64 16.92
CA GLU A 200 -5.11 14.39 16.18
C GLU A 200 -4.29 14.65 14.92
N LEU A 201 -3.16 13.97 14.78
CA LEU A 201 -2.41 13.87 13.55
C LEU A 201 -2.89 12.63 12.78
N THR A 202 -3.27 12.76 11.53
CA THR A 202 -3.79 11.65 10.73
C THR A 202 -3.44 11.78 9.26
N HIS A 203 -3.38 10.67 8.52
CA HIS A 203 -3.16 10.73 7.08
C HIS A 203 -4.42 11.17 6.34
N GLY A 204 -4.28 12.15 5.43
CA GLY A 204 -5.39 12.73 4.68
C GLY A 204 -5.92 11.84 3.53
N ASP A 205 -5.13 10.87 3.09
CA ASP A 205 -5.45 9.96 1.97
C ASP A 205 -6.09 8.62 2.40
N LYS A 206 -6.69 8.58 3.59
CA LYS A 206 -7.43 7.40 4.10
C LYS A 206 -8.76 7.21 3.34
N THR A 207 -8.69 6.96 2.05
CA THR A 207 -9.87 6.53 1.30
C THR A 207 -9.92 5.00 1.27
N VAL A 208 -11.03 4.44 1.75
CA VAL A 208 -11.34 3.02 1.59
C VAL A 208 -12.33 2.93 0.43
N PRO A 209 -11.96 2.34 -0.73
CA PRO A 209 -12.89 2.18 -1.83
C PRO A 209 -14.06 1.31 -1.39
N HIS A 210 -15.19 1.50 -2.01
CA HIS A 210 -16.42 0.76 -1.76
C HIS A 210 -17.03 0.93 -0.35
N LEU A 211 -16.32 1.50 0.62
CA LEU A 211 -16.84 1.88 1.93
C LEU A 211 -17.38 3.32 1.98
N ALA A 212 -17.25 4.08 0.89
CA ALA A 212 -17.83 5.43 0.79
C ALA A 212 -19.37 5.46 0.95
N SER A 213 -20.03 4.32 0.76
CA SER A 213 -21.47 4.13 0.95
C SER A 213 -21.86 3.61 2.33
N LEU A 214 -20.88 3.25 3.17
CA LEU A 214 -21.21 2.93 4.57
C LEU A 214 -21.52 4.20 5.33
N PRO A 215 -22.55 4.19 6.21
CA PRO A 215 -22.83 5.33 7.07
C PRO A 215 -21.55 5.74 7.79
N LYS A 216 -21.28 7.06 7.84
CA LYS A 216 -20.20 7.58 8.70
C LYS A 216 -20.41 6.96 10.06
N THR A 217 -19.48 6.12 10.47
CA THR A 217 -19.53 5.48 11.79
C THR A 217 -19.71 6.58 12.84
N ALA A 218 -20.64 6.37 13.78
CA ALA A 218 -20.90 7.30 14.86
C ALA A 218 -19.58 7.76 15.50
N HIS A 219 -19.55 9.03 15.91
CA HIS A 219 -18.44 9.64 16.65
C HIS A 219 -17.92 8.64 17.71
N ARG A 220 -16.63 8.35 17.69
CA ARG A 220 -16.02 7.43 18.65
C ARG A 220 -15.21 8.23 19.65
N PRO A 221 -15.21 7.85 20.93
CA PRO A 221 -14.32 8.45 21.91
C PRO A 221 -12.87 8.48 21.38
N GLY A 222 -12.25 9.65 21.42
CA GLY A 222 -10.90 9.88 20.87
C GLY A 222 -10.85 10.17 19.37
N ASP A 223 -11.99 10.38 18.67
CA ASP A 223 -12.04 10.94 17.32
C ASP A 223 -12.22 12.46 17.41
N CYS A 224 -11.14 13.22 17.26
CA CYS A 224 -11.18 14.68 17.21
C CYS A 224 -11.54 15.18 15.81
N GLU A 225 -12.80 15.52 15.54
CA GLU A 225 -13.17 16.11 14.26
C GLU A 225 -12.72 17.58 14.14
N ASN A 226 -12.66 18.31 15.25
CA ASN A 226 -12.44 19.77 15.30
C ASN A 226 -10.96 20.18 15.45
N ARG A 227 -10.09 19.28 15.90
CA ARG A 227 -8.65 19.53 16.11
C ARG A 227 -7.83 18.46 15.41
N ARG A 228 -7.70 18.59 14.08
CA ARG A 228 -7.04 17.57 13.26
C ARG A 228 -6.06 18.20 12.29
N ILE A 229 -4.87 17.61 12.20
CA ILE A 229 -3.86 17.91 11.20
C ILE A 229 -3.83 16.74 10.21
N LEU A 230 -4.04 17.04 8.92
CA LEU A 230 -3.95 16.07 7.85
C LEU A 230 -2.54 16.10 7.26
N ILE A 231 -1.86 14.96 7.27
CA ILE A 231 -0.55 14.78 6.64
C ILE A 231 -0.64 13.75 5.52
N TYR A 232 0.21 13.88 4.54
CA TYR A 232 0.25 13.00 3.37
C TYR A 232 1.55 12.19 3.29
N GLU A 233 2.63 12.73 3.85
CA GLU A 233 3.94 12.09 3.90
C GLU A 233 4.25 11.55 5.31
N ARG A 234 4.94 10.39 5.36
CA ARG A 234 5.22 9.71 6.62
C ARG A 234 6.27 10.43 7.46
N ALA A 235 7.27 11.03 6.82
CA ALA A 235 8.39 11.66 7.53
C ALA A 235 7.92 12.76 8.50
N ASP A 236 6.91 13.53 8.10
CA ASP A 236 6.40 14.66 8.86
C ASP A 236 5.74 14.25 10.18
N GLN A 237 5.20 13.02 10.28
CA GLN A 237 4.49 12.58 11.47
C GLN A 237 5.38 12.52 12.71
N PHE A 238 6.58 12.01 12.59
CA PHE A 238 7.50 11.85 13.72
C PHE A 238 8.06 13.18 14.20
N GLU A 239 8.39 14.08 13.28
CA GLU A 239 8.87 15.43 13.58
C GLU A 239 7.79 16.23 14.30
N ILE A 240 6.55 16.21 13.82
CA ILE A 240 5.43 16.95 14.43
C ILE A 240 5.13 16.39 15.83
N LEU A 241 5.01 15.06 15.98
CA LEU A 241 4.74 14.43 17.26
C LEU A 241 5.83 14.71 18.29
N SER A 242 7.10 14.69 17.87
CA SER A 242 8.24 14.94 18.75
C SER A 242 8.28 16.39 19.25
N ARG A 243 8.02 17.36 18.34
CA ARG A 243 8.17 18.80 18.64
C ARG A 243 6.95 19.46 19.23
N ILE A 244 5.76 18.89 19.00
CA ILE A 244 4.48 19.47 19.45
C ILE A 244 3.80 18.51 20.45
N PRO A 245 4.11 18.65 21.76
CA PRO A 245 3.64 17.71 22.78
C PRO A 245 2.12 17.66 22.99
N THR A 246 1.36 18.48 22.30
CA THR A 246 -0.11 18.49 22.32
C THR A 246 -0.72 17.71 21.15
N THR A 247 0.10 16.98 20.38
CA THR A 247 -0.35 16.16 19.27
C THR A 247 -0.26 14.67 19.59
N TYR A 248 -1.17 13.91 19.01
CA TYR A 248 -1.15 12.45 19.07
C TYR A 248 -1.55 11.84 17.74
N MET A 249 -1.24 10.56 17.54
CA MET A 249 -1.60 9.80 16.34
C MET A 249 -1.99 8.38 16.69
N TRP A 250 -3.02 7.84 16.02
CA TRP A 250 -3.33 6.42 16.07
C TRP A 250 -2.48 5.66 15.05
N THR A 251 -1.65 4.73 15.50
CA THR A 251 -0.74 3.95 14.67
C THR A 251 -0.80 2.46 14.96
N SER A 252 -0.26 1.64 14.04
CA SER A 252 0.15 0.27 14.35
C SER A 252 1.22 0.28 15.42
N PRO A 253 1.46 -0.85 16.12
CA PRO A 253 2.60 -0.94 17.02
C PRO A 253 3.92 -0.56 16.34
N GLU A 254 4.70 0.30 17.00
CA GLU A 254 5.93 0.88 16.47
C GLU A 254 7.17 0.15 17.01
N PRO A 255 8.22 -0.05 16.21
CA PRO A 255 9.49 -0.58 16.71
C PRO A 255 10.09 0.34 17.79
N ARG A 256 10.60 -0.25 18.87
CA ARG A 256 11.22 0.48 19.98
C ARG A 256 12.30 1.47 19.52
N ARG A 257 13.08 1.08 18.51
CA ARG A 257 14.09 1.94 17.88
C ARG A 257 13.51 3.28 17.40
N ILE A 258 12.33 3.25 16.79
CA ILE A 258 11.66 4.48 16.31
C ILE A 258 11.18 5.33 17.49
N LEU A 259 10.59 4.70 18.49
CA LEU A 259 10.13 5.39 19.70
C LEU A 259 11.29 6.10 20.41
N ASP A 260 12.41 5.43 20.57
CA ASP A 260 13.61 6.00 21.23
C ASP A 260 14.25 7.11 20.39
N GLN A 261 14.39 6.90 19.08
CA GLN A 261 14.98 7.87 18.17
C GLN A 261 14.26 9.22 18.19
N TRP A 262 12.92 9.18 18.27
CA TRP A 262 12.08 10.39 18.17
C TRP A 262 11.57 10.90 19.53
N GLY A 263 11.97 10.27 20.64
CA GLY A 263 11.49 10.63 21.97
C GLY A 263 9.98 10.44 22.12
N LEU A 264 9.44 9.38 21.50
CA LEU A 264 8.03 9.07 21.50
C LEU A 264 7.72 7.92 22.48
N VAL A 265 6.45 7.78 22.82
CA VAL A 265 5.90 6.68 23.57
C VAL A 265 4.59 6.23 22.93
N GLN A 266 4.32 4.94 22.97
CA GLN A 266 3.09 4.37 22.45
C GLN A 266 2.26 3.82 23.62
N LYS A 267 0.97 4.11 23.64
CA LYS A 267 0.04 3.77 24.71
C LYS A 267 -1.13 2.97 24.21
N LYS A 268 -1.43 1.88 24.92
CA LYS A 268 -2.67 1.15 24.73
C LYS A 268 -3.86 2.01 25.16
N CYS A 269 -4.90 1.98 24.36
CA CYS A 269 -6.10 2.74 24.62
C CYS A 269 -7.32 1.85 24.35
N ALA A 270 -8.30 1.87 25.23
CA ALA A 270 -9.53 1.08 25.10
C ALA A 270 -10.38 1.62 23.94
N SER A 271 -10.01 1.28 22.71
CA SER A 271 -10.74 1.65 21.51
C SER A 271 -10.91 0.42 20.63
N ASN A 272 -12.07 0.28 20.01
CA ASN A 272 -12.32 -0.81 19.02
C ASN A 272 -11.65 -0.46 17.67
N ARG A 273 -10.32 -0.36 17.66
CA ARG A 273 -9.51 0.00 16.48
C ARG A 273 -8.61 -1.16 16.05
N ARG A 274 -9.22 -2.35 15.88
CA ARG A 274 -8.52 -3.56 15.46
C ARG A 274 -8.33 -3.56 13.95
N TYR A 275 -7.07 -3.73 13.53
CA TYR A 275 -6.65 -3.73 12.15
C TYR A 275 -5.96 -5.03 11.77
N ARG A 276 -6.00 -5.32 10.48
CA ARG A 276 -5.26 -6.43 9.90
C ARG A 276 -4.48 -5.96 8.69
N ASP A 277 -3.21 -6.36 8.62
CA ASP A 277 -2.37 -6.22 7.44
C ASP A 277 -2.32 -7.56 6.71
N VAL A 278 -2.48 -7.49 5.39
CA VAL A 278 -2.59 -8.64 4.50
C VAL A 278 -1.68 -8.42 3.30
N LEU A 279 -0.82 -9.39 3.01
CA LEU A 279 -0.05 -9.46 1.78
C LEU A 279 -0.98 -9.87 0.64
N ILE A 280 -0.88 -9.19 -0.50
CA ILE A 280 -1.67 -9.49 -1.71
C ILE A 280 -0.77 -9.58 -2.94
N TYR A 281 -1.10 -10.49 -3.85
CA TYR A 281 -0.47 -10.63 -5.17
C TYR A 281 -1.42 -11.31 -6.15
N PRO A 282 -1.23 -11.19 -7.48
CA PRO A 282 -2.10 -11.84 -8.46
C PRO A 282 -2.10 -13.36 -8.27
N ARG A 283 -3.27 -14.02 -8.34
CA ARG A 283 -3.43 -15.47 -8.12
C ARG A 283 -2.53 -16.32 -9.02
N ARG A 284 -2.20 -15.82 -10.21
CA ARG A 284 -1.32 -16.51 -11.19
C ARG A 284 0.15 -16.13 -11.07
N TYR A 285 0.51 -15.32 -10.08
CA TYR A 285 1.88 -14.92 -9.83
C TYR A 285 2.60 -15.95 -8.96
N ASN A 286 3.73 -16.45 -9.45
CA ASN A 286 4.62 -17.28 -8.66
C ASN A 286 5.64 -16.40 -7.93
N LEU A 287 5.63 -16.46 -6.60
CA LEU A 287 6.58 -15.72 -5.77
C LEU A 287 8.02 -16.13 -6.13
N THR A 288 8.87 -15.15 -6.40
CA THR A 288 10.31 -15.34 -6.60
C THR A 288 11.01 -15.65 -5.28
N GLU A 289 12.29 -16.03 -5.33
CA GLU A 289 13.11 -16.18 -4.13
C GLU A 289 13.23 -14.86 -3.33
N TYR A 290 13.36 -13.72 -4.02
CA TYR A 290 13.44 -12.39 -3.39
C TYR A 290 12.12 -11.97 -2.76
N ASP A 291 10.98 -12.33 -3.36
CA ASP A 291 9.66 -12.10 -2.75
C ASP A 291 9.54 -12.88 -1.43
N ARG A 292 9.96 -14.16 -1.42
CA ARG A 292 9.95 -15.00 -0.21
C ARG A 292 10.91 -14.47 0.84
N LEU A 293 12.12 -14.08 0.45
CA LEU A 293 13.09 -13.47 1.36
C LEU A 293 12.50 -12.19 2.01
N PHE A 294 11.84 -11.33 1.21
CA PHE A 294 11.16 -10.16 1.76
C PHE A 294 10.07 -10.56 2.76
N ILE A 295 9.24 -11.54 2.43
CA ILE A 295 8.16 -12.03 3.30
C ILE A 295 8.73 -12.53 4.62
N ASP A 296 9.80 -13.31 4.60
CA ASP A 296 10.49 -13.80 5.80
C ASP A 296 10.98 -12.64 6.67
N LYS A 297 11.64 -11.62 6.07
CA LYS A 297 12.11 -10.44 6.80
C LYS A 297 10.99 -9.57 7.34
N LEU A 298 9.87 -9.51 6.64
CA LEU A 298 8.65 -8.83 7.12
C LEU A 298 8.10 -9.53 8.38
N PHE A 299 8.06 -10.86 8.37
CA PHE A 299 7.63 -11.64 9.53
C PHE A 299 8.61 -11.53 10.70
N ASP A 300 9.91 -11.49 10.45
CA ASP A 300 10.93 -11.24 11.48
C ASP A 300 10.69 -9.88 12.15
N ALA A 301 10.54 -8.81 11.37
CA ALA A 301 10.28 -7.46 11.87
C ALA A 301 8.99 -7.38 12.71
N ARG A 302 7.91 -8.03 12.23
CA ARG A 302 6.65 -8.15 12.98
C ARG A 302 6.85 -8.88 14.31
N ASN A 303 7.54 -10.02 14.28
CA ASN A 303 7.73 -10.86 15.47
C ASN A 303 8.53 -10.15 16.56
N ASP A 304 9.50 -9.34 16.19
CA ASP A 304 10.29 -8.56 17.13
C ASP A 304 9.43 -7.55 17.90
N ILE A 305 8.42 -6.97 17.26
CA ILE A 305 7.49 -6.06 17.94
C ILE A 305 6.44 -6.84 18.73
N ALA A 306 5.85 -7.88 18.13
CA ALA A 306 4.77 -8.64 18.76
C ALA A 306 5.23 -9.44 19.99
N PHE A 307 6.50 -9.85 20.03
CA PHE A 307 7.05 -10.75 21.07
C PHE A 307 8.33 -10.22 21.74
N GLY A 308 8.84 -9.05 21.32
CA GLY A 308 10.11 -8.48 21.81
C GLY A 308 10.09 -8.14 23.30
N ASP A 309 8.96 -7.70 23.85
CA ASP A 309 8.80 -7.43 25.28
C ASP A 309 8.95 -8.67 26.18
N ARG A 310 8.80 -9.87 25.64
CA ARG A 310 8.97 -11.12 26.42
C ARG A 310 10.44 -11.56 26.59
N ARG A 311 11.38 -11.00 25.84
CA ARG A 311 12.81 -11.35 25.91
C ARG A 311 13.62 -10.44 26.86
N GLY A 312 13.07 -9.29 27.24
CA GLY A 312 13.70 -8.34 28.19
C GLY A 312 13.36 -8.55 29.66
N ALA A 313 12.52 -9.54 29.99
CA ALA A 313 12.08 -9.86 31.34
C ALA A 313 12.70 -11.17 31.89
N ARG A 314 13.92 -11.53 31.43
CA ARG A 314 14.72 -12.62 32.03
C ARG A 314 16.07 -12.12 32.50
#